data_64509c1d02f0be6b2595020885ae3b8f
#
_entry.id   64509c1d02f0be6b2595020885ae3b8f
#
_cell.length_a   1.000
_cell.length_b   1.000
_cell.length_c   1.000
_cell.angle_alpha   90.00
_cell.angle_beta   90.00
_cell.angle_gamma   90.00
#
_symmetry.space_group_name_H-M   'P 1'
#
loop_
_entity.id
_entity.type
_entity.pdbx_description
1 polymer ?
#
loop_
_entity_poly.entity_id
_entity_poly.type
_entity_poly.pdbx_seq_one_letter_code
_entity_poly.pdbx_strand_id
1 'polypeptide(L)'
;MREIKFRVWDKNECKMKVVKEMNLKEANLINDLFPLMQYTNCYDINGKEIYEGDIVETTRAFNHIVGVVTMIKGCWYIQDGKDSYYRLIPRYGTCVNKVIGNVYENKSLLEEE
;
A
#
# COMPACT_ATOMS: atom_id res chain seq x y z
N MET A 1 12.71 13.17 8.34
CA MET A 1 11.39 13.81 8.33
C MET A 1 10.42 13.00 7.48
N ARG A 2 9.19 12.85 7.94
CA ARG A 2 8.19 12.09 7.20
C ARG A 2 7.73 12.87 5.98
N GLU A 3 7.72 12.21 4.83
CA GLU A 3 7.24 12.80 3.59
C GLU A 3 5.74 12.50 3.46
N ILE A 4 4.96 13.51 3.10
CA ILE A 4 3.52 13.35 2.88
C ILE A 4 3.29 13.31 1.38
N LYS A 5 2.82 12.18 0.89
CA LYS A 5 2.69 11.94 -0.54
C LYS A 5 1.52 11.01 -0.79
N PHE A 6 0.79 11.26 -1.90
CA PHE A 6 -0.38 10.47 -2.26
C PHE A 6 -0.30 10.04 -3.72
N ARG A 7 -1.06 9.00 -4.03
CA ARG A 7 -1.30 8.59 -5.41
C ARG A 7 -2.78 8.28 -5.58
N VAL A 8 -3.26 8.29 -6.82
CA VAL A 8 -4.65 7.94 -7.14
C VAL A 8 -4.67 6.90 -8.24
N TRP A 9 -5.72 6.07 -8.23
CA TRP A 9 -5.96 5.15 -9.33
C TRP A 9 -6.88 5.83 -10.33
N ASP A 10 -6.39 6.07 -11.54
CA ASP A 10 -7.17 6.65 -12.63
C ASP A 10 -7.84 5.51 -13.40
N LYS A 11 -9.12 5.28 -13.10
CA LYS A 11 -9.86 4.19 -13.72
C LYS A 11 -10.15 4.41 -15.20
N ASN A 12 -10.06 5.66 -15.66
CA ASN A 12 -10.28 5.97 -17.08
C ASN A 12 -9.07 5.59 -17.90
N GLU A 13 -7.88 5.84 -17.40
CA GLU A 13 -6.65 5.50 -18.08
C GLU A 13 -6.04 4.19 -17.58
N CYS A 14 -6.64 3.60 -16.55
CA CYS A 14 -6.19 2.34 -15.94
C CYS A 14 -4.75 2.40 -15.49
N LYS A 15 -4.38 3.47 -14.81
CA LYS A 15 -3.03 3.58 -14.28
C LYS A 15 -2.97 4.39 -12.98
N MET A 16 -1.90 4.17 -12.25
CA MET A 16 -1.62 4.83 -11.00
C MET A 16 -0.90 6.15 -11.28
N LYS A 17 -1.34 7.22 -10.61
CA LYS A 17 -0.73 8.54 -10.78
C LYS A 17 -0.35 9.13 -9.43
N VAL A 18 0.88 9.62 -9.32
CA VAL A 18 1.32 10.30 -8.11
C VAL A 18 0.77 11.72 -8.11
N VAL A 19 0.23 12.13 -6.98
CA VAL A 19 -0.32 13.47 -6.79
C VAL A 19 0.77 14.34 -6.18
N LYS A 20 1.19 15.38 -6.90
CA LYS A 20 2.31 16.22 -6.47
C LYS A 20 1.88 17.36 -5.56
N GLU A 21 0.74 17.96 -5.82
CA GLU A 21 0.25 19.09 -5.04
C GLU A 21 -1.27 19.02 -4.92
N MET A 22 -1.77 19.23 -3.70
CA MET A 22 -3.19 19.41 -3.49
C MET A 22 -3.41 19.97 -2.09
N ASN A 23 -4.48 20.75 -1.92
CA ASN A 23 -4.89 21.20 -0.59
C ASN A 23 -5.94 20.21 -0.06
N LEU A 24 -6.36 20.40 1.20
CA LEU A 24 -7.30 19.48 1.83
C LEU A 24 -8.65 19.40 1.13
N LYS A 25 -9.12 20.54 0.60
CA LYS A 25 -10.39 20.54 -0.12
C LYS A 25 -10.30 19.75 -1.41
N GLU A 26 -9.19 19.91 -2.14
CA GLU A 26 -8.96 19.14 -3.36
C GLU A 26 -8.79 17.65 -3.06
N ALA A 27 -8.12 17.32 -1.95
CA ALA A 27 -7.94 15.93 -1.56
C ALA A 27 -9.27 15.23 -1.30
N ASN A 28 -10.20 15.92 -0.61
CA ASN A 28 -11.52 15.35 -0.36
C ASN A 28 -12.31 15.16 -1.66
N LEU A 29 -12.26 16.14 -2.57
CA LEU A 29 -12.95 16.05 -3.85
C LEU A 29 -12.37 14.91 -4.70
N ILE A 30 -11.07 14.79 -4.76
CA ILE A 30 -10.41 13.74 -5.52
C ILE A 30 -10.74 12.37 -4.95
N ASN A 31 -10.76 12.24 -3.62
CA ASN A 31 -11.08 10.96 -2.99
C ASN A 31 -12.51 10.51 -3.28
N ASP A 32 -13.43 11.45 -3.52
CA ASP A 32 -14.79 11.11 -3.90
C ASP A 32 -14.88 10.58 -5.34
N LEU A 33 -13.97 11.03 -6.20
CA LEU A 33 -13.96 10.65 -7.61
C LEU A 33 -13.01 9.51 -7.93
N PHE A 34 -11.86 9.47 -7.26
CA PHE A 34 -10.80 8.48 -7.50
C PHE A 34 -10.22 8.04 -6.17
N PRO A 35 -9.94 6.74 -6.00
CA PRO A 35 -9.35 6.27 -4.76
C PRO A 35 -8.00 6.94 -4.48
N LEU A 36 -7.90 7.59 -3.34
CA LEU A 36 -6.69 8.27 -2.89
C LEU A 36 -5.93 7.35 -1.92
N MET A 37 -4.65 7.15 -2.19
CA MET A 37 -3.81 6.26 -1.39
C MET A 37 -2.60 7.02 -0.87
N GLN A 38 -2.29 6.83 0.40
CA GLN A 38 -1.19 7.53 1.04
C GLN A 38 0.10 6.72 1.02
N TYR A 39 1.21 7.43 0.84
CA TYR A 39 2.54 6.85 0.96
C TYR A 39 2.82 6.49 2.42
N THR A 40 3.31 5.29 2.67
CA THR A 40 3.55 4.79 4.03
C THR A 40 4.86 5.26 4.63
N ASN A 41 5.72 5.91 3.86
CA ASN A 41 7.09 6.26 4.23
C ASN A 41 8.01 5.05 4.41
N CYS A 42 7.62 3.91 3.85
CA CYS A 42 8.44 2.70 3.83
C CYS A 42 8.80 2.35 2.40
N TYR A 43 9.96 1.75 2.23
CA TYR A 43 10.41 1.23 0.94
C TYR A 43 10.45 -0.30 1.01
N ASP A 44 10.23 -0.94 -0.12
CA ASP A 44 10.40 -2.38 -0.18
C ASP A 44 11.87 -2.75 -0.41
N ILE A 45 12.13 -4.05 -0.53
CA ILE A 45 13.50 -4.56 -0.69
C ILE A 45 14.20 -4.04 -1.94
N ASN A 46 13.43 -3.62 -2.95
CA ASN A 46 13.97 -3.09 -4.20
C ASN A 46 14.01 -1.57 -4.23
N GLY A 47 13.72 -0.91 -3.11
CA GLY A 47 13.70 0.53 -3.04
C GLY A 47 12.42 1.15 -3.56
N LYS A 48 11.40 0.36 -3.82
CA LYS A 48 10.11 0.85 -4.30
C LYS A 48 9.28 1.38 -3.14
N GLU A 49 8.69 2.56 -3.32
CA GLU A 49 7.82 3.15 -2.30
C GLU A 49 6.59 2.29 -2.08
N ILE A 50 6.22 2.11 -0.82
CA ILE A 50 5.03 1.33 -0.45
C ILE A 50 3.89 2.29 -0.15
N TYR A 51 2.77 2.12 -0.86
CA TYR A 51 1.56 2.93 -0.68
C TYR A 51 0.41 2.08 -0.16
N GLU A 52 -0.55 2.76 0.45
CA GLU A 52 -1.83 2.16 0.77
C GLU A 52 -2.40 1.49 -0.49
N GLY A 53 -2.95 0.30 -0.34
CA GLY A 53 -3.50 -0.43 -1.49
C GLY A 53 -2.49 -1.30 -2.23
N ASP A 54 -1.21 -1.22 -1.88
CA ASP A 54 -0.22 -2.12 -2.47
C ASP A 54 -0.42 -3.54 -1.95
N ILE A 55 -0.16 -4.52 -2.80
CA ILE A 55 -0.11 -5.92 -2.39
C ILE A 55 1.35 -6.22 -2.12
N VAL A 56 1.63 -6.63 -0.91
CA VAL A 56 3.00 -6.84 -0.43
C VAL A 56 3.18 -8.29 0.00
N GLU A 57 4.29 -8.85 -0.45
CA GLU A 57 4.75 -10.14 0.03
C GLU A 57 5.77 -9.86 1.13
N THR A 58 5.48 -10.29 2.35
CA THR A 58 6.39 -10.07 3.46
C THR A 58 6.91 -11.40 3.99
N THR A 59 8.20 -11.45 4.22
CA THR A 59 8.86 -12.62 4.78
C THR A 59 9.38 -12.25 6.16
N ARG A 60 8.99 -13.00 7.19
CA ARG A 60 9.40 -12.76 8.57
C ARG A 60 9.80 -14.08 9.20
N ALA A 61 11.10 -14.25 9.43
CA ALA A 61 11.61 -15.49 9.99
C ALA A 61 11.10 -16.70 9.21
N PHE A 62 10.10 -17.40 9.74
CA PHE A 62 9.56 -18.61 9.10
C PHE A 62 8.23 -18.38 8.42
N ASN A 63 7.69 -17.15 8.48
CA ASN A 63 6.38 -16.84 7.91
C ASN A 63 6.51 -16.10 6.59
N HIS A 64 5.63 -16.46 5.67
CA HIS A 64 5.54 -15.84 4.37
C HIS A 64 4.08 -15.39 4.18
N ILE A 65 3.87 -14.10 4.08
CA ILE A 65 2.53 -13.50 4.09
C ILE A 65 2.35 -12.63 2.87
N VAL A 66 1.19 -12.72 2.22
CA VAL A 66 0.80 -11.82 1.14
C VAL A 66 -0.46 -11.10 1.58
N GLY A 67 -0.46 -9.78 1.49
CA GLY A 67 -1.63 -9.02 1.90
C GLY A 67 -1.62 -7.61 1.37
N VAL A 68 -2.64 -6.85 1.74
CA VAL A 68 -2.87 -5.48 1.29
C VAL A 68 -2.44 -4.49 2.36
N VAL A 69 -1.70 -3.47 1.95
CA VAL A 69 -1.30 -2.40 2.87
C VAL A 69 -2.52 -1.55 3.18
N THR A 70 -2.84 -1.43 4.46
CA THR A 70 -4.01 -0.69 4.93
C THR A 70 -3.70 0.09 6.20
N MET A 71 -4.46 1.15 6.45
CA MET A 71 -4.33 1.96 7.66
C MET A 71 -5.40 1.53 8.65
N ILE A 72 -5.00 1.19 9.87
CA ILE A 72 -5.92 0.84 10.95
C ILE A 72 -5.48 1.62 12.19
N LYS A 73 -6.37 2.48 12.68
CA LYS A 73 -6.13 3.26 13.91
C LYS A 73 -4.78 3.97 13.92
N GLY A 74 -4.45 4.60 12.79
CA GLY A 74 -3.23 5.40 12.69
C GLY A 74 -1.96 4.62 12.39
N CYS A 75 -2.06 3.32 12.18
CA CYS A 75 -0.89 2.49 11.87
C CYS A 75 -1.05 1.75 10.56
N TRP A 76 0.08 1.48 9.90
CA TRP A 76 0.09 0.72 8.67
C TRP A 76 0.17 -0.77 8.95
N TYR A 77 -0.69 -1.52 8.30
CA TYR A 77 -0.76 -2.99 8.43
C TYR A 77 -0.79 -3.64 7.06
N ILE A 78 -0.40 -4.91 7.04
CA ILE A 78 -0.59 -5.79 5.89
C ILE A 78 -1.76 -6.68 6.28
N GLN A 79 -2.86 -6.57 5.54
CA GLN A 79 -4.06 -7.34 5.82
C GLN A 79 -4.12 -8.58 4.94
N ASP A 80 -4.12 -9.75 5.58
CA ASP A 80 -4.21 -11.04 4.92
C ASP A 80 -5.60 -11.63 5.24
N GLY A 81 -6.53 -11.43 4.31
CA GLY A 81 -7.90 -11.86 4.54
C GLY A 81 -8.67 -10.90 5.44
N LYS A 82 -9.72 -11.40 6.09
CA LYS A 82 -10.60 -10.56 6.90
C LYS A 82 -10.10 -10.33 8.31
N ASP A 83 -9.43 -11.30 8.89
CA ASP A 83 -9.12 -11.29 10.32
C ASP A 83 -7.63 -11.28 10.67
N SER A 84 -6.76 -11.33 9.69
CA SER A 84 -5.34 -11.39 9.94
C SER A 84 -4.66 -10.10 9.54
N TYR A 85 -4.01 -9.44 10.50
CA TYR A 85 -3.33 -8.17 10.32
C TYR A 85 -1.91 -8.26 10.85
N TYR A 86 -0.95 -7.80 10.06
CA TYR A 86 0.47 -7.80 10.45
C TYR A 86 1.02 -6.39 10.28
N ARG A 87 1.76 -5.89 11.30
CA ARG A 87 2.35 -4.55 11.19
C ARG A 87 3.24 -4.46 9.96
N LEU A 88 3.11 -3.36 9.22
CA LEU A 88 4.06 -3.07 8.15
C LEU A 88 5.36 -2.61 8.82
N ILE A 89 6.37 -3.45 8.78
CA ILE A 89 7.65 -3.19 9.41
C ILE A 89 8.68 -2.91 8.33
N PRO A 90 9.37 -1.76 8.37
CA PRO A 90 10.48 -1.52 7.46
C PRO A 90 11.51 -2.62 7.59
N ARG A 91 12.34 -2.79 6.58
CA ARG A 91 13.34 -3.86 6.59
C ARG A 91 14.14 -3.87 7.88
N TYR A 92 14.09 -4.97 8.58
CA TYR A 92 14.80 -5.13 9.84
C TYR A 92 15.10 -6.61 10.04
N GLY A 93 16.38 -6.96 10.11
CA GLY A 93 16.78 -8.34 10.29
C GLY A 93 16.27 -9.22 9.16
N THR A 94 15.44 -10.21 9.50
CA THR A 94 14.86 -11.13 8.51
C THR A 94 13.54 -10.65 7.94
N CYS A 95 13.04 -9.50 8.39
CA CYS A 95 11.78 -8.96 7.88
C CYS A 95 12.02 -8.24 6.56
N VAL A 96 11.45 -8.76 5.49
CA VAL A 96 11.63 -8.25 4.13
C VAL A 96 10.28 -8.08 3.48
N ASN A 97 10.04 -6.90 2.89
CA ASN A 97 8.81 -6.60 2.17
C ASN A 97 9.10 -6.44 0.68
N LYS A 98 8.21 -6.95 -0.16
CA LYS A 98 8.31 -6.79 -1.60
C LYS A 98 6.94 -6.44 -2.16
N VAL A 99 6.84 -5.32 -2.88
CA VAL A 99 5.60 -4.94 -3.56
C VAL A 99 5.46 -5.81 -4.80
N ILE A 100 4.35 -6.56 -4.88
CA ILE A 100 4.10 -7.46 -6.02
C ILE A 100 2.94 -7.00 -6.89
N GLY A 101 2.24 -5.94 -6.48
CA GLY A 101 1.14 -5.40 -7.24
C GLY A 101 0.33 -4.44 -6.40
N ASN A 102 -0.90 -4.18 -6.82
CA ASN A 102 -1.83 -3.37 -6.05
C ASN A 102 -3.26 -3.87 -6.29
N VAL A 103 -4.19 -3.41 -5.43
CA VAL A 103 -5.57 -3.92 -5.44
C VAL A 103 -6.34 -3.55 -6.71
N TYR A 104 -5.88 -2.57 -7.49
CA TYR A 104 -6.59 -2.14 -8.68
C TYR A 104 -6.14 -2.88 -9.94
N GLU A 105 -4.87 -3.27 -10.00
CA GLU A 105 -4.32 -3.93 -11.17
C GLU A 105 -4.15 -5.45 -10.99
N ASN A 106 -3.98 -5.89 -9.75
CA ASN A 106 -3.54 -7.26 -9.48
C ASN A 106 -4.39 -7.96 -8.42
N LYS A 107 -5.67 -7.68 -8.41
CA LYS A 107 -6.58 -8.23 -7.40
C LYS A 107 -6.54 -9.75 -7.31
N SER A 108 -6.27 -10.41 -8.43
CA SER A 108 -6.20 -11.88 -8.47
C SER A 108 -5.10 -12.45 -7.58
N LEU A 109 -4.08 -11.66 -7.25
CA LEU A 109 -3.02 -12.14 -6.36
C LEU A 109 -3.53 -12.42 -4.95
N LEU A 110 -4.65 -11.82 -4.56
CA LEU A 110 -5.24 -12.00 -3.24
C LEU A 110 -6.22 -13.18 -3.21
N GLU A 111 -6.65 -13.66 -4.35
CA GLU A 111 -7.66 -14.71 -4.46
C GLU A 111 -7.05 -16.10 -4.61
N GLU A 112 -5.74 -16.16 -4.76
CA GLU A 112 -5.04 -17.44 -4.89
C GLU A 112 -4.73 -17.99 -3.51
N GLU A 113 -5.50 -18.92 -3.09
CA GLU A 113 -5.30 -19.60 -1.83
C GLU A 113 -5.21 -21.10 -2.04
#